data_12d8eb257349e0ced340a92b1129ff1d
#
_entry.id   12d8eb257349e0ced340a92b1129ff1d
#
_cell.length_a   1.000
_cell.length_b   1.000
_cell.length_c   1.000
_cell.angle_alpha   90.00
_cell.angle_beta   90.00
_cell.angle_gamma   90.00
#
_symmetry.space_group_name_H-M   'P 1'
#
loop_
_entity.id
_entity.type
_entity.pdbx_description
1 polymer ?
#
loop_
_entity_poly.entity_id
_entity_poly.type
_entity_poly.pdbx_seq_one_letter_code
_entity_poly.pdbx_strand_id
1 'polypeptide(L)'
;MRIIAKSRLRLFWESNSAYADAAVAMTEWYRHMEKARYRTPQELKAVLRTASILKGGRVVFNIAGNKYRVIVAIDYDRQLGYIRFVGTHAQYDQINAETV
;
A
#
# COMPACT_ATOMS: atom_id res chain seq x y z
N MET A 1 -2.29 -11.67 4.40
CA MET A 1 -2.89 -11.79 3.06
C MET A 1 -1.81 -11.80 1.98
N ARG A 2 -2.15 -12.28 0.81
CA ARG A 2 -1.22 -12.30 -0.31
C ARG A 2 -1.25 -10.97 -1.06
N ILE A 3 -0.09 -10.33 -1.23
CA ILE A 3 0.02 -9.05 -1.95
C ILE A 3 0.58 -9.29 -3.35
N ILE A 4 -0.15 -8.80 -4.35
CA ILE A 4 0.18 -8.92 -5.77
C ILE A 4 0.26 -7.50 -6.36
N ALA A 5 1.31 -7.07 -7.00
CA ALA A 5 2.55 -7.78 -7.21
C ALA A 5 3.67 -7.09 -6.42
N LYS A 6 4.39 -7.87 -5.62
CA LYS A 6 5.50 -7.37 -4.80
C LYS A 6 6.56 -6.63 -5.62
N SER A 7 6.80 -7.07 -6.86
CA SER A 7 7.77 -6.45 -7.76
C SER A 7 7.51 -4.96 -8.02
N ARG A 8 6.27 -4.50 -7.93
CA ARG A 8 5.95 -3.08 -8.12
C ARG A 8 6.58 -2.18 -7.06
N LEU A 9 6.71 -2.69 -5.83
CA LEU A 9 7.38 -1.96 -4.76
C LEU A 9 8.86 -1.75 -5.10
N ARG A 10 9.52 -2.82 -5.48
CA ARG A 10 10.93 -2.81 -5.83
C ARG A 10 11.21 -1.94 -7.06
N LEU A 11 10.40 -2.06 -8.09
CA LEU A 11 10.52 -1.22 -9.29
C LEU A 11 10.44 0.27 -8.93
N PHE A 12 9.59 0.63 -7.98
CA PHE A 12 9.49 2.00 -7.54
C PHE A 12 10.76 2.48 -6.86
N TRP A 13 11.25 1.79 -5.82
CA TRP A 13 12.42 2.32 -5.10
C TRP A 13 13.71 2.22 -5.89
N GLU A 14 13.78 1.37 -6.91
CA GLU A 14 14.92 1.28 -7.83
C GLU A 14 14.84 2.31 -8.97
N SER A 15 13.69 2.94 -9.18
CA SER A 15 13.50 3.88 -10.28
C SER A 15 14.25 5.20 -10.11
N ASN A 16 14.61 5.54 -8.88
CA ASN A 16 15.34 6.77 -8.56
C ASN A 16 16.09 6.58 -7.25
N SER A 17 17.39 6.95 -7.23
CA SER A 17 18.22 6.82 -6.02
C SER A 17 17.65 7.63 -4.82
N ALA A 18 16.88 8.68 -5.09
CA ALA A 18 16.21 9.45 -4.05
C ALA A 18 15.16 8.65 -3.28
N TYR A 19 14.71 7.53 -3.82
CA TYR A 19 13.69 6.64 -3.22
C TYR A 19 14.29 5.46 -2.46
N ALA A 20 15.61 5.46 -2.24
CA ALA A 20 16.28 4.34 -1.57
C ALA A 20 15.73 4.06 -0.17
N ASP A 21 15.30 5.09 0.56
CA ASP A 21 14.72 4.95 1.89
C ASP A 21 13.35 4.26 1.87
N ALA A 22 12.68 4.22 0.72
CA ALA A 22 11.43 3.50 0.57
C ALA A 22 11.61 1.97 0.69
N ALA A 23 12.79 1.45 0.34
CA ALA A 23 13.03 0.01 0.32
C ALA A 23 12.77 -0.66 1.66
N VAL A 24 13.31 -0.13 2.75
CA VAL A 24 13.12 -0.68 4.09
C VAL A 24 11.65 -0.58 4.52
N ALA A 25 11.07 0.62 4.41
CA ALA A 25 9.70 0.87 4.86
C ALA A 25 8.67 0.07 4.07
N MET A 26 8.84 -0.05 2.76
CA MET A 26 7.93 -0.85 1.92
C MET A 26 8.08 -2.34 2.17
N THR A 27 9.30 -2.81 2.44
CA THR A 27 9.53 -4.21 2.79
C THR A 27 8.89 -4.56 4.12
N GLU A 28 8.98 -3.68 5.12
CA GLU A 28 8.32 -3.87 6.41
C GLU A 28 6.80 -3.90 6.27
N TRP A 29 6.25 -2.98 5.48
CA TRP A 29 4.81 -2.96 5.16
C TRP A 29 4.38 -4.27 4.49
N TYR A 30 5.14 -4.72 3.49
CA TYR A 30 4.84 -5.96 2.78
C TYR A 30 4.82 -7.17 3.74
N ARG A 31 5.83 -7.28 4.60
CA ARG A 31 5.91 -8.37 5.58
C ARG A 31 4.75 -8.34 6.55
N HIS A 32 4.35 -7.15 7.00
CA HIS A 32 3.20 -6.99 7.87
C HIS A 32 1.93 -7.50 7.16
N MET A 33 1.68 -7.04 5.93
CA MET A 33 0.50 -7.42 5.18
C MET A 33 0.47 -8.92 4.86
N GLU A 34 1.62 -9.50 4.55
CA GLU A 34 1.72 -10.93 4.26
C GLU A 34 1.27 -11.78 5.44
N LYS A 35 1.60 -11.37 6.65
CA LYS A 35 1.24 -12.08 7.90
C LYS A 35 -0.15 -11.72 8.40
N ALA A 36 -0.67 -10.56 8.04
CA ALA A 36 -1.95 -10.06 8.52
C ALA A 36 -3.12 -10.85 7.93
N ARG A 37 -4.20 -10.94 8.72
CA ARG A 37 -5.44 -11.60 8.31
C ARG A 37 -6.64 -10.72 8.61
N TYR A 38 -6.56 -9.49 8.14
CA TYR A 38 -7.67 -8.55 8.27
C TYR A 38 -8.86 -9.06 7.48
N ARG A 39 -10.01 -9.17 8.14
CA ARG A 39 -11.23 -9.67 7.51
C ARG A 39 -12.16 -8.56 7.04
N THR A 40 -11.97 -7.36 7.58
CA THR A 40 -12.77 -6.19 7.24
C THR A 40 -11.88 -4.94 7.18
N PRO A 41 -12.34 -3.90 6.46
CA PRO A 41 -11.64 -2.61 6.47
C PRO A 41 -11.50 -2.03 7.88
N GLN A 42 -12.48 -2.25 8.74
CA GLN A 42 -12.48 -1.76 10.11
C GLN A 42 -11.38 -2.41 10.95
N GLU A 43 -11.16 -3.72 10.80
CA GLU A 43 -10.07 -4.43 11.48
C GLU A 43 -8.71 -3.88 11.04
N LEU A 44 -8.54 -3.66 9.73
CA LEU A 44 -7.31 -3.08 9.18
C LEU A 44 -7.07 -1.69 9.74
N LYS A 45 -8.07 -0.82 9.69
CA LYS A 45 -7.97 0.56 10.16
C LYS A 45 -7.68 0.65 11.66
N ALA A 46 -8.19 -0.29 12.46
CA ALA A 46 -7.96 -0.31 13.90
C ALA A 46 -6.47 -0.53 14.24
N VAL A 47 -5.75 -1.26 13.42
CA VAL A 47 -4.31 -1.54 13.60
C VAL A 47 -3.46 -0.53 12.83
N LEU A 48 -3.76 -0.31 11.56
CA LEU A 48 -3.04 0.61 10.67
C LEU A 48 -3.78 1.94 10.60
N ARG A 49 -3.66 2.73 11.64
CA ARG A 49 -4.48 3.93 11.88
C ARG A 49 -4.32 5.03 10.83
N THR A 50 -3.16 5.09 10.18
CA THR A 50 -2.89 6.09 9.14
C THR A 50 -3.40 5.67 7.76
N ALA A 51 -3.87 4.43 7.62
CA ALA A 51 -4.45 3.97 6.36
C ALA A 51 -5.78 4.68 6.09
N SER A 52 -6.05 4.97 4.82
CA SER A 52 -7.33 5.54 4.37
C SER A 52 -8.14 4.49 3.64
N ILE A 53 -9.36 4.26 4.12
CA ILE A 53 -10.28 3.31 3.50
C ILE A 53 -11.10 4.03 2.44
N LEU A 54 -11.02 3.57 1.20
CA LEU A 54 -11.73 4.13 0.06
C LEU A 54 -12.80 3.16 -0.45
N LYS A 55 -13.63 3.65 -1.34
CA LYS A 55 -14.64 2.83 -2.03
C LYS A 55 -13.99 1.75 -2.89
N GLY A 56 -14.74 0.67 -3.14
CA GLY A 56 -14.29 -0.40 -4.04
C GLY A 56 -13.19 -1.28 -3.47
N GLY A 57 -13.07 -1.34 -2.15
CA GLY A 57 -12.07 -2.17 -1.50
C GLY A 57 -10.65 -1.60 -1.52
N ARG A 58 -10.48 -0.38 -1.98
CA ARG A 58 -9.16 0.25 -2.02
C ARG A 58 -8.76 0.80 -0.67
N VAL A 59 -7.49 0.66 -0.34
CA VAL A 59 -6.89 1.20 0.87
C VAL A 59 -5.62 1.94 0.49
N VAL A 60 -5.43 3.13 1.03
CA VAL A 60 -4.22 3.94 0.84
C VAL A 60 -3.36 3.80 2.10
N PHE A 61 -2.13 3.33 1.93
CA PHE A 61 -1.17 3.20 3.01
C PHE A 61 -0.14 4.30 2.94
N ASN A 62 0.13 4.94 4.07
CA ASN A 62 1.24 5.89 4.22
C ASN A 62 2.49 5.09 4.57
N ILE A 63 3.56 5.31 3.82
CA ILE A 63 4.83 4.60 3.99
C ILE A 63 5.93 5.61 4.30
N ALA A 64 6.82 5.25 5.23
CA ALA A 64 7.91 6.13 5.70
C ALA A 64 7.34 7.48 6.19
N GLY A 65 6.42 7.41 7.13
CA GLY A 65 5.66 8.55 7.60
C GLY A 65 4.72 9.06 6.52
N ASN A 66 5.04 10.17 5.90
CA ASN A 66 4.20 10.80 4.90
C ASN A 66 4.84 10.89 3.51
N LYS A 67 6.00 10.24 3.32
CA LYS A 67 6.78 10.37 2.08
C LYS A 67 6.18 9.63 0.89
N TYR A 68 5.68 8.41 1.13
CA TYR A 68 5.25 7.51 0.06
C TYR A 68 3.85 7.00 0.29
N ARG A 69 3.21 6.57 -0.79
CA ARG A 69 1.86 6.00 -0.77
C ARG A 69 1.84 4.69 -1.54
N VAL A 70 1.13 3.71 -0.98
CA VAL A 70 0.79 2.46 -1.68
C VAL A 70 -0.72 2.33 -1.65
N ILE A 71 -1.33 2.11 -2.81
CA ILE A 71 -2.77 1.86 -2.92
C ILE A 71 -2.96 0.40 -3.28
N VAL A 72 -3.80 -0.29 -2.51
CA VAL A 72 -4.09 -1.71 -2.69
C VAL A 72 -5.60 -1.90 -2.79
N ALA A 73 -6.04 -2.64 -3.81
CA ALA A 73 -7.41 -3.14 -3.85
C ALA A 73 -7.46 -4.48 -3.12
N ILE A 74 -8.23 -4.56 -2.04
CA ILE A 74 -8.24 -5.72 -1.16
C ILE A 74 -9.54 -6.51 -1.33
N ASP A 75 -9.39 -7.80 -1.57
CA ASP A 75 -10.46 -8.80 -1.47
C ASP A 75 -10.28 -9.48 -0.10
N TYR A 76 -11.09 -9.07 0.85
CA TYR A 76 -10.98 -9.57 2.23
C TYR A 76 -11.37 -11.04 2.34
N ASP A 77 -12.35 -11.48 1.55
CA ASP A 77 -12.81 -12.87 1.58
C ASP A 77 -11.72 -13.83 1.11
N ARG A 78 -11.01 -13.47 0.04
CA ARG A 78 -9.94 -14.28 -0.53
C ARG A 78 -8.58 -14.00 0.07
N GLN A 79 -8.46 -12.98 0.91
CA GLN A 79 -7.18 -12.53 1.49
C GLN A 79 -6.15 -12.20 0.39
N LEU A 80 -6.60 -11.44 -0.61
CA LEU A 80 -5.78 -10.98 -1.71
C LEU A 80 -5.74 -9.44 -1.74
N GLY A 81 -4.55 -8.88 -1.95
CA GLY A 81 -4.38 -7.45 -2.15
C GLY A 81 -3.65 -7.19 -3.44
N TYR A 82 -4.25 -6.39 -4.32
CA TYR A 82 -3.66 -6.03 -5.61
C TYR A 82 -3.12 -4.62 -5.53
N ILE A 83 -1.81 -4.45 -5.68
CA ILE A 83 -1.17 -3.12 -5.68
C ILE A 83 -1.62 -2.38 -6.93
N ARG A 84 -2.26 -1.22 -6.73
CA ARG A 84 -2.77 -0.38 -7.80
C ARG A 84 -1.90 0.84 -8.07
N PHE A 85 -1.13 1.27 -7.06
CA PHE A 85 -0.28 2.45 -7.18
C PHE A 85 0.84 2.38 -6.13
N VAL A 86 2.03 2.80 -6.53
CA VAL A 86 3.18 3.03 -5.64
C VAL A 86 3.79 4.35 -6.08
N GLY A 87 3.98 5.27 -5.16
CA GLY A 87 4.55 6.56 -5.52
C GLY A 87 4.88 7.44 -4.33
N THR A 88 5.41 8.61 -4.64
CA THR A 88 5.62 9.67 -3.65
C THR A 88 4.30 10.34 -3.31
N HIS A 89 4.28 11.13 -2.22
CA HIS A 89 3.13 11.95 -1.86
C HIS A 89 2.72 12.88 -3.03
N ALA A 90 3.69 13.52 -3.68
CA ALA A 90 3.43 14.40 -4.80
C ALA A 90 2.81 13.68 -5.99
N GLN A 91 3.29 12.48 -6.31
CA GLN A 91 2.71 11.65 -7.36
C GLN A 91 1.29 11.21 -7.02
N TYR A 92 1.05 10.85 -5.76
CA TYR A 92 -0.27 10.50 -5.26
C TYR A 92 -1.27 11.65 -5.46
N ASP A 93 -0.84 12.89 -5.25
CA ASP A 93 -1.70 14.06 -5.42
C ASP A 93 -2.13 14.28 -6.88
N GLN A 94 -1.46 13.64 -7.85
CA GLN A 94 -1.75 13.77 -9.29
C GLN A 94 -2.70 12.68 -9.82
N ILE A 95 -3.06 11.68 -9.00
CA ILE A 95 -3.90 10.58 -9.47
C ILE A 95 -5.22 10.55 -8.70
N ASN A 96 -6.19 9.82 -9.25
CA ASN A 96 -7.43 9.54 -8.54
C ASN A 96 -7.29 8.17 -7.86
N ALA A 97 -7.17 8.19 -6.53
CA ALA A 97 -6.96 6.97 -5.75
C ALA A 97 -8.11 5.96 -5.86
N GLU A 98 -9.33 6.43 -6.16
CA GLU A 98 -10.50 5.56 -6.27
C GLU A 98 -10.55 4.80 -7.61
N THR A 99 -9.82 5.26 -8.63
CA THR A 99 -9.90 4.70 -9.98
C THR A 99 -8.59 4.16 -10.53
N VAL A 100 -7.47 4.51 -9.90
CA VAL A 100 -6.14 4.08 -10.35
C VAL A 100 -5.98 2.55 -10.35
#